data_b7b57a60b3634cde72ccbd08223c0896
#
_entry.id   b7b57a60b3634cde72ccbd08223c0896
#
_cell.length_a   1.000
_cell.length_b   1.000
_cell.length_c   1.000
_cell.angle_alpha   90.00
_cell.angle_beta   90.00
_cell.angle_gamma   90.00
#
_symmetry.space_group_name_H-M   'P 1'
#
loop_
_entity.id
_entity.type
_entity.pdbx_description
1 polymer ?
#
loop_
_entity_poly.entity_id
_entity_poly.type
_entity_poly.pdbx_seq_one_letter_code
_entity_poly.pdbx_strand_id
1 'polypeptide(L)'
;MIVALKEQFGGNWVCLMRMHYLGSTKKEKSSVISATDYPDMQELLAASDVLISDYSSSIWDFSFTGRPCLLYTPDVDLYVEKRGLDTPINTWGFPVCKTNTSLCNQILHWDGNAYKKKMAEHHNRLGSCETGKATEMISKRIYKECFKES
;
A
#
# COMPACT_ATOMS: atom_id res chain seq x y z
N MET A 1 -12.57 8.00 10.04
CA MET A 1 -11.70 7.89 8.85
C MET A 1 -12.13 8.84 7.74
N ILE A 2 -13.26 8.67 7.05
CA ILE A 2 -13.71 9.56 5.94
C ILE A 2 -13.73 11.06 6.33
N VAL A 3 -14.21 11.37 7.54
CA VAL A 3 -14.20 12.76 8.05
C VAL A 3 -12.77 13.29 8.15
N ALA A 4 -11.84 12.52 8.71
CA ALA A 4 -10.44 12.92 8.83
C ALA A 4 -9.77 13.12 7.46
N LEU A 5 -10.08 12.26 6.47
CA LEU A 5 -9.59 12.43 5.09
C LEU A 5 -10.10 13.73 4.46
N LYS A 6 -11.39 14.01 4.64
CA LYS A 6 -11.99 15.24 4.13
C LYS A 6 -11.42 16.50 4.79
N GLU A 7 -11.17 16.45 6.09
CA GLU A 7 -10.58 17.55 6.85
C GLU A 7 -9.13 17.82 6.42
N GLN A 8 -8.33 16.78 6.27
CA GLN A 8 -6.90 16.90 5.94
C GLN A 8 -6.63 17.20 4.47
N PHE A 9 -7.36 16.55 3.56
CA PHE A 9 -7.08 16.62 2.12
C PHE A 9 -8.17 17.32 1.30
N GLY A 10 -9.31 17.70 1.92
CA GLY A 10 -10.47 18.27 1.24
C GLY A 10 -11.23 17.25 0.40
N GLY A 11 -12.10 17.73 -0.50
CA GLY A 11 -12.79 16.93 -1.50
C GLY A 11 -13.87 15.97 -0.96
N ASN A 12 -14.32 15.08 -1.85
CA ASN A 12 -15.26 14.01 -1.53
C ASN A 12 -14.54 12.65 -1.62
N TRP A 13 -14.77 11.81 -0.62
CA TRP A 13 -14.08 10.54 -0.48
C TRP A 13 -15.01 9.37 -0.65
N VAL A 14 -14.58 8.38 -1.44
CA VAL A 14 -15.22 7.08 -1.60
C VAL A 14 -14.29 6.04 -1.01
N CYS A 15 -14.85 5.12 -0.22
CA CYS A 15 -14.10 3.99 0.32
C CYS A 15 -14.35 2.76 -0.55
N LEU A 16 -13.30 2.29 -1.21
CA LEU A 16 -13.29 0.98 -1.89
C LEU A 16 -12.72 -0.05 -0.92
N MET A 17 -13.41 -1.17 -0.74
CA MET A 17 -12.95 -2.27 0.10
C MET A 17 -12.66 -3.47 -0.78
N ARG A 18 -11.40 -3.95 -0.76
CA ARG A 18 -11.01 -5.20 -1.37
C ARG A 18 -10.62 -6.20 -0.30
N MET A 19 -11.41 -7.25 -0.17
CA MET A 19 -11.13 -8.34 0.76
C MET A 19 -10.20 -9.37 0.11
N HIS A 20 -9.37 -10.04 0.92
CA HIS A 20 -8.66 -11.22 0.46
C HIS A 20 -9.66 -12.34 0.13
N TYR A 21 -9.41 -13.10 -0.94
CA TYR A 21 -10.33 -14.16 -1.41
C TYR A 21 -10.67 -15.23 -0.36
N LEU A 22 -9.86 -15.36 0.70
CA LEU A 22 -10.12 -16.22 1.86
C LEU A 22 -10.95 -15.53 2.95
N GLY A 23 -11.31 -14.25 2.79
CA GLY A 23 -12.06 -13.48 3.77
C GLY A 23 -13.56 -13.75 3.68
N SER A 24 -14.25 -13.84 4.83
CA SER A 24 -15.70 -13.94 4.86
C SER A 24 -16.36 -12.60 4.53
N THR A 25 -17.34 -12.60 3.63
CA THR A 25 -18.18 -11.44 3.33
C THR A 25 -19.08 -11.08 4.51
N LYS A 26 -18.62 -10.13 5.35
CA LYS A 26 -19.54 -9.43 6.25
C LYS A 26 -20.31 -8.39 5.43
N LYS A 27 -21.62 -8.25 5.69
CA LYS A 27 -22.47 -7.23 5.05
C LYS A 27 -21.78 -5.87 5.10
N GLU A 28 -21.54 -5.29 3.94
CA GLU A 28 -20.94 -3.98 3.78
C GLU A 28 -21.85 -2.90 4.35
N LYS A 29 -21.26 -1.91 5.01
CA LYS A 29 -22.00 -0.71 5.37
C LYS A 29 -22.27 0.11 4.11
N SER A 30 -23.42 0.77 4.03
CA SER A 30 -23.90 1.52 2.85
C SER A 30 -22.93 2.59 2.29
N SER A 31 -21.85 2.90 3.02
CA SER A 31 -20.85 3.91 2.63
C SER A 31 -19.54 3.31 2.07
N VAL A 32 -19.50 2.01 1.86
CA VAL A 32 -18.31 1.29 1.37
C VAL A 32 -18.70 0.54 0.10
N ILE A 33 -17.92 0.70 -0.95
CA ILE A 33 -18.11 -0.01 -2.23
C ILE A 33 -17.17 -1.21 -2.26
N SER A 34 -17.71 -2.39 -2.51
CA SER A 34 -16.89 -3.59 -2.72
C SER A 34 -16.12 -3.49 -4.03
N ALA A 35 -14.82 -3.74 -3.92
CA ALA A 35 -13.91 -3.90 -5.05
C ALA A 35 -13.27 -5.30 -5.03
N THR A 36 -13.85 -6.26 -4.29
CA THR A 36 -13.31 -7.62 -4.12
C THR A 36 -13.21 -8.34 -5.46
N ASP A 37 -14.23 -8.19 -6.29
CA ASP A 37 -14.32 -8.86 -7.61
C ASP A 37 -13.68 -8.04 -8.75
N TYR A 38 -13.10 -6.88 -8.44
CA TYR A 38 -12.41 -6.10 -9.47
C TYR A 38 -11.15 -6.85 -9.93
N PRO A 39 -10.95 -7.09 -11.24
CA PRO A 39 -9.95 -8.06 -11.72
C PRO A 39 -8.52 -7.59 -11.53
N ASP A 40 -8.26 -6.28 -11.63
CA ASP A 40 -6.91 -5.72 -11.64
C ASP A 40 -6.62 -4.91 -10.38
N MET A 41 -5.70 -5.42 -9.53
CA MET A 41 -5.28 -4.73 -8.32
C MET A 41 -4.45 -3.48 -8.64
N GLN A 42 -3.65 -3.52 -9.70
CA GLN A 42 -2.76 -2.41 -10.04
C GLN A 42 -3.56 -1.19 -10.52
N GLU A 43 -4.65 -1.42 -11.26
CA GLU A 43 -5.57 -0.34 -11.64
C GLU A 43 -6.25 0.29 -10.41
N LEU A 44 -6.68 -0.52 -9.43
CA LEU A 44 -7.23 -0.01 -8.18
C LEU A 44 -6.21 0.83 -7.39
N LEU A 45 -4.98 0.35 -7.28
CA LEU A 45 -3.89 1.09 -6.63
C LEU A 45 -3.58 2.38 -7.39
N ALA A 46 -3.53 2.33 -8.72
CA ALA A 46 -3.29 3.50 -9.55
C ALA A 46 -4.40 4.56 -9.43
N ALA A 47 -5.65 4.15 -9.27
CA ALA A 47 -6.80 5.04 -9.11
C ALA A 47 -6.99 5.57 -7.67
N SER A 48 -6.34 4.96 -6.67
CA SER A 48 -6.55 5.33 -5.26
C SER A 48 -5.69 6.51 -4.84
N ASP A 49 -6.26 7.49 -4.13
CA ASP A 49 -5.53 8.63 -3.56
C ASP A 49 -4.88 8.29 -2.22
N VAL A 50 -5.42 7.35 -1.48
CA VAL A 50 -4.92 6.87 -0.18
C VAL A 50 -5.10 5.37 -0.10
N LEU A 51 -4.07 4.66 0.35
CA LEU A 51 -4.15 3.24 0.70
C LEU A 51 -4.14 3.05 2.21
N ILE A 52 -5.11 2.30 2.71
CA ILE A 52 -5.12 1.78 4.09
C ILE A 52 -5.13 0.27 3.98
N SER A 53 -4.07 -0.37 4.44
CA SER A 53 -3.88 -1.81 4.31
C SER A 53 -3.35 -2.41 5.62
N ASP A 54 -3.17 -3.70 5.62
CA ASP A 54 -2.60 -4.45 6.73
C ASP A 54 -1.18 -4.98 6.38
N TYR A 55 -1.02 -6.29 6.30
CA TYR A 55 0.26 -6.97 5.98
C TYR A 55 0.40 -7.31 4.48
N SER A 56 -0.47 -6.76 3.65
CA SER A 56 -0.49 -7.01 2.21
C SER A 56 0.72 -6.43 1.49
N SER A 57 1.31 -7.18 0.56
CA SER A 57 2.41 -6.70 -0.29
C SER A 57 2.03 -5.55 -1.22
N SER A 58 0.75 -5.29 -1.44
CA SER A 58 0.25 -4.15 -2.24
C SER A 58 0.73 -2.78 -1.75
N ILE A 59 1.12 -2.70 -0.47
CA ILE A 59 1.70 -1.46 0.10
C ILE A 59 3.01 -1.07 -0.61
N TRP A 60 3.80 -2.07 -1.04
CA TRP A 60 5.08 -1.82 -1.73
C TRP A 60 4.84 -1.24 -3.11
N ASP A 61 3.91 -1.80 -3.88
CA ASP A 61 3.53 -1.28 -5.19
C ASP A 61 2.96 0.13 -5.07
N PHE A 62 2.07 0.36 -4.10
CA PHE A 62 1.49 1.68 -3.86
C PHE A 62 2.53 2.72 -3.42
N SER A 63 3.59 2.30 -2.71
CA SER A 63 4.62 3.21 -2.21
C SER A 63 5.35 3.98 -3.33
N PHE A 64 5.46 3.42 -4.54
CA PHE A 64 6.03 4.09 -5.70
C PHE A 64 5.20 5.28 -6.19
N THR A 65 3.93 5.36 -5.84
CA THR A 65 3.08 6.51 -6.19
C THR A 65 3.41 7.76 -5.37
N GLY A 66 4.08 7.62 -4.23
CA GLY A 66 4.33 8.69 -3.26
C GLY A 66 3.08 9.21 -2.55
N ARG A 67 1.90 8.58 -2.79
CA ARG A 67 0.63 8.90 -2.16
C ARG A 67 0.54 8.29 -0.75
N PRO A 68 -0.33 8.82 0.13
CA PRO A 68 -0.47 8.34 1.50
C PRO A 68 -0.81 6.85 1.59
N CYS A 69 0.07 6.10 2.27
CA CYS A 69 -0.18 4.71 2.64
C CYS A 69 -0.04 4.55 4.15
N LEU A 70 -1.05 4.01 4.80
CA LEU A 70 -1.10 3.78 6.24
C LEU A 70 -1.36 2.30 6.53
N LEU A 71 -0.67 1.75 7.52
CA LEU A 71 -0.92 0.39 7.98
C LEU A 71 -1.92 0.42 9.13
N TYR A 72 -3.03 -0.30 8.97
CA TYR A 72 -4.01 -0.51 10.02
C TYR A 72 -3.94 -1.96 10.51
N THR A 73 -3.25 -2.18 11.61
CA THR A 73 -2.87 -3.49 12.12
C THR A 73 -3.24 -3.66 13.59
N PRO A 74 -4.55 -3.70 13.93
CA PRO A 74 -5.00 -3.79 15.32
C PRO A 74 -4.61 -5.12 16.00
N ASP A 75 -4.31 -6.13 15.22
CA ASP A 75 -3.97 -7.50 15.63
C ASP A 75 -2.50 -7.85 15.41
N VAL A 76 -1.61 -6.87 15.23
CA VAL A 76 -0.21 -7.11 14.85
C VAL A 76 0.53 -8.04 15.82
N ASP A 77 0.27 -7.94 17.11
CA ASP A 77 0.95 -8.76 18.12
C ASP A 77 0.55 -10.25 17.94
N LEU A 78 -0.74 -10.51 17.68
CA LEU A 78 -1.25 -11.85 17.39
C LEU A 78 -0.78 -12.37 16.02
N TYR A 79 -0.70 -11.48 15.03
CA TYR A 79 -0.21 -11.83 13.68
C TYR A 79 1.26 -12.27 13.74
N VAL A 80 2.09 -11.52 14.46
CA VAL A 80 3.52 -11.85 14.66
C VAL A 80 3.68 -13.17 15.41
N GLU A 81 2.88 -13.41 16.44
CA GLU A 81 2.91 -14.67 17.19
C GLU A 81 2.57 -15.89 16.31
N LYS A 82 1.55 -15.77 15.46
CA LYS A 82 1.02 -16.91 14.67
C LYS A 82 1.73 -17.13 13.35
N ARG A 83 2.18 -16.07 12.67
CA ARG A 83 2.72 -16.14 11.31
C ARG A 83 4.14 -15.62 11.18
N GLY A 84 4.56 -14.77 12.10
CA GLY A 84 5.82 -14.04 11.99
C GLY A 84 5.77 -12.90 10.95
N LEU A 85 6.80 -12.08 11.02
CA LEU A 85 7.15 -11.10 9.99
C LEU A 85 8.66 -11.21 9.77
N ASP A 86 9.12 -11.20 8.53
CA ASP A 86 10.55 -11.27 8.20
C ASP A 86 11.33 -10.09 8.80
N THR A 87 10.69 -8.94 8.88
CA THR A 87 11.23 -7.73 9.51
C THR A 87 10.18 -7.04 10.36
N PRO A 88 10.56 -6.34 11.43
CA PRO A 88 9.61 -5.61 12.28
C PRO A 88 8.83 -4.58 11.46
N ILE A 89 7.50 -4.55 11.60
CA ILE A 89 6.59 -3.71 10.81
C ILE A 89 6.91 -2.20 10.90
N ASN A 90 7.44 -1.74 12.03
CA ASN A 90 7.85 -0.36 12.24
C ASN A 90 9.08 0.05 11.41
N THR A 91 9.80 -0.92 10.83
CA THR A 91 10.93 -0.66 9.93
C THR A 91 10.51 -0.50 8.47
N TRP A 92 9.24 -0.71 8.14
CA TRP A 92 8.74 -0.65 6.77
C TRP A 92 8.57 0.77 6.23
N GLY A 93 8.73 1.78 7.07
CA GLY A 93 8.65 3.19 6.67
C GLY A 93 7.23 3.77 6.66
N PHE A 94 6.19 2.95 6.70
CA PHE A 94 4.80 3.38 6.74
C PHE A 94 4.34 3.73 8.17
N PRO A 95 3.41 4.69 8.35
CA PRO A 95 2.73 4.89 9.63
C PRO A 95 1.93 3.64 10.02
N VAL A 96 2.16 3.14 11.24
CA VAL A 96 1.49 1.95 11.78
C VAL A 96 0.42 2.38 12.79
N CYS A 97 -0.82 1.98 12.57
CA CYS A 97 -1.98 2.34 13.37
C CYS A 97 -2.65 1.06 13.94
N LYS A 98 -2.67 0.94 15.26
CA LYS A 98 -3.31 -0.21 15.95
C LYS A 98 -4.78 0.07 16.32
N THR A 99 -5.25 1.31 16.22
CA THR A 99 -6.62 1.71 16.59
C THR A 99 -7.20 2.69 15.58
N ASN A 100 -8.54 2.79 15.52
CA ASN A 100 -9.21 3.79 14.71
C ASN A 100 -8.81 5.22 15.10
N THR A 101 -8.59 5.48 16.38
CA THR A 101 -8.14 6.79 16.87
C THR A 101 -6.75 7.12 16.36
N SER A 102 -5.79 6.19 16.43
CA SER A 102 -4.45 6.41 15.91
C SER A 102 -4.46 6.60 14.38
N LEU A 103 -5.30 5.86 13.65
CA LEU A 103 -5.46 6.02 12.21
C LEU A 103 -5.97 7.43 11.85
N CYS A 104 -7.05 7.88 12.52
CA CYS A 104 -7.58 9.21 12.28
C CYS A 104 -6.57 10.32 12.62
N ASN A 105 -5.85 10.17 13.73
CA ASN A 105 -4.81 11.12 14.10
C ASN A 105 -3.65 11.19 13.09
N GLN A 106 -3.21 10.03 12.56
CA GLN A 106 -2.18 10.00 11.50
C GLN A 106 -2.66 10.68 10.22
N ILE A 107 -3.94 10.52 9.86
CA ILE A 107 -4.52 11.21 8.70
C ILE A 107 -4.55 12.72 8.94
N LEU A 108 -5.08 13.17 10.08
CA LEU A 108 -5.22 14.60 10.40
C LEU A 108 -3.89 15.35 10.51
N HIS A 109 -2.81 14.65 10.87
CA HIS A 109 -1.46 15.23 10.98
C HIS A 109 -0.53 14.74 9.88
N TRP A 110 -1.07 14.42 8.69
CA TRP A 110 -0.28 13.91 7.59
C TRP A 110 0.74 14.92 7.08
N ASP A 111 2.03 14.53 7.13
CA ASP A 111 3.13 15.26 6.51
C ASP A 111 3.62 14.51 5.27
N GLY A 112 3.19 14.97 4.11
CA GLY A 112 3.55 14.34 2.84
C GLY A 112 5.03 14.43 2.49
N ASN A 113 5.74 15.47 2.94
CA ASN A 113 7.18 15.62 2.68
C ASN A 113 7.98 14.65 3.55
N ALA A 114 7.66 14.57 4.84
CA ALA A 114 8.28 13.60 5.75
C ALA A 114 8.01 12.15 5.28
N TYR A 115 6.80 11.86 4.82
CA TYR A 115 6.46 10.54 4.27
C TYR A 115 7.28 10.20 3.03
N LYS A 116 7.33 11.09 2.03
CA LYS A 116 8.12 10.86 0.80
C LYS A 116 9.60 10.63 1.09
N LYS A 117 10.16 11.39 2.04
CA LYS A 117 11.55 11.20 2.48
C LYS A 117 11.76 9.80 3.07
N LYS A 118 10.88 9.35 3.98
CA LYS A 118 10.95 8.00 4.56
C LYS A 118 10.83 6.90 3.51
N MET A 119 9.95 7.06 2.51
CA MET A 119 9.80 6.09 1.42
C MET A 119 11.05 6.03 0.54
N ALA A 120 11.64 7.18 0.20
CA ALA A 120 12.90 7.21 -0.56
C ALA A 120 14.05 6.54 0.22
N GLU A 121 14.17 6.81 1.51
CA GLU A 121 15.16 6.16 2.38
C GLU A 121 14.93 4.64 2.45
N HIS A 122 13.67 4.21 2.53
CA HIS A 122 13.31 2.80 2.57
C HIS A 122 13.66 2.11 1.25
N HIS A 123 13.26 2.67 0.09
CA HIS A 123 13.59 2.13 -1.22
C HIS A 123 15.10 2.06 -1.45
N ASN A 124 15.84 3.08 -1.07
CA ASN A 124 17.31 3.09 -1.15
C ASN A 124 17.95 1.98 -0.29
N ARG A 125 17.45 1.80 0.93
CA ARG A 125 17.94 0.73 1.83
C ARG A 125 17.69 -0.65 1.27
N LEU A 126 16.58 -0.86 0.56
CA LEU A 126 16.26 -2.13 -0.09
C LEU A 126 16.98 -2.31 -1.43
N GLY A 127 17.72 -1.32 -1.91
CA GLY A 127 18.37 -1.35 -3.22
C GLY A 127 17.37 -1.39 -4.37
N SER A 128 16.20 -0.74 -4.20
CA SER A 128 15.19 -0.68 -5.26
C SER A 128 15.73 0.01 -6.50
N CYS A 129 15.63 -0.68 -7.65
CA CYS A 129 16.03 -0.18 -8.96
C CYS A 129 14.82 0.08 -9.85
N GLU A 130 13.62 0.19 -9.29
CA GLU A 130 12.40 0.37 -10.07
C GLU A 130 12.36 1.76 -10.75
N THR A 131 12.23 1.75 -12.06
CA THR A 131 12.20 2.96 -12.90
C THR A 131 11.00 2.98 -13.83
N GLY A 132 10.07 2.02 -13.73
CA GLY A 132 8.97 1.80 -14.66
C GLY A 132 9.42 1.17 -15.99
N LYS A 133 10.68 0.74 -16.11
CA LYS A 133 11.26 0.16 -17.34
C LYS A 133 11.71 -1.29 -17.20
N ALA A 134 11.33 -1.95 -16.12
CA ALA A 134 11.78 -3.32 -15.81
C ALA A 134 11.47 -4.29 -16.96
N THR A 135 10.25 -4.27 -17.50
CA THR A 135 9.84 -5.13 -18.62
C THR A 135 10.68 -4.91 -19.86
N GLU A 136 10.93 -3.64 -20.22
CA GLU A 136 11.76 -3.30 -21.37
C GLU A 136 13.22 -3.80 -21.18
N MET A 137 13.78 -3.57 -20.01
CA MET A 137 15.15 -3.99 -19.70
C MET A 137 15.29 -5.51 -19.72
N ILE A 138 14.36 -6.25 -19.12
CA ILE A 138 14.35 -7.71 -19.09
C ILE A 138 14.19 -8.27 -20.52
N SER A 139 13.24 -7.73 -21.31
CA SER A 139 13.03 -8.17 -22.69
C SER A 139 14.29 -7.98 -23.54
N LYS A 140 14.95 -6.83 -23.42
CA LYS A 140 16.24 -6.57 -24.12
C LYS A 140 17.34 -7.56 -23.67
N ARG A 141 17.39 -7.86 -22.38
CA ARG A 141 18.36 -8.81 -21.85
C ARG A 141 18.12 -10.23 -22.36
N ILE A 142 16.86 -10.69 -22.33
CA ILE A 142 16.48 -12.02 -22.88
C ILE A 142 16.82 -12.09 -24.36
N TYR A 143 16.41 -11.08 -25.13
CA TYR A 143 16.69 -11.04 -26.57
C TYR A 143 18.20 -11.15 -26.84
N LYS A 144 19.01 -10.33 -26.17
CA LYS A 144 20.45 -10.36 -26.29
C LYS A 144 21.09 -11.73 -25.97
N GLU A 145 20.58 -12.43 -24.95
CA GLU A 145 21.13 -13.72 -24.55
C GLU A 145 20.64 -14.89 -25.42
N CYS A 146 19.39 -14.82 -25.89
CA CYS A 146 18.80 -15.91 -26.69
C CYS A 146 19.08 -15.80 -28.18
N PHE A 147 19.28 -14.59 -28.69
CA PHE A 147 19.42 -14.32 -30.13
C PHE A 147 20.72 -13.58 -30.44
N LYS A 148 21.80 -13.91 -29.72
CA LYS A 148 23.15 -13.42 -30.07
C LYS A 148 23.45 -13.84 -31.50
N GLU A 149 23.55 -12.85 -32.39
CA GLU A 149 24.20 -13.07 -33.69
C GLU A 149 25.64 -13.46 -33.39
N SER A 150 26.05 -14.62 -33.95
CA SER A 150 27.37 -15.22 -33.84
C SER A 150 28.41 -14.33 -34.51
#